data_215e939a8de42e40925558c66e764242
#
_entry.id   215e939a8de42e40925558c66e764242
#
_cell.length_a   1.000
_cell.length_b   1.000
_cell.length_c   1.000
_cell.angle_alpha   90.00
_cell.angle_beta   90.00
_cell.angle_gamma   90.00
#
_symmetry.space_group_name_H-M   'P 1'
#
loop_
_entity.id
_entity.type
_entity.pdbx_description
1 polymer ?
#
loop_
_entity_poly.entity_id
_entity_poly.type
_entity_poly.pdbx_seq_one_letter_code
_entity_poly.pdbx_strand_id
1 'polypeptide(L)'
;MTELKVFVNGSFDILHVGHLELLRYAKSLGDHLLVAVDSDRRITEKKGPLRPFNDEINRSSLMSELKPVDQVAIFDSDLDLINIIKEYQPDIMIVGSDWKGKPIVGSQFAKEIIYYDRTNNEST
;
A
#
# COMPACT_ATOMS: atom_id res chain seq x y z
N MET A 1 -10.34 -3.56 24.12
CA MET A 1 -10.72 -2.96 22.84
C MET A 1 -9.76 -3.36 21.76
N THR A 2 -10.29 -3.74 20.64
CA THR A 2 -9.45 -4.13 19.52
C THR A 2 -9.09 -2.92 18.68
N GLU A 3 -7.84 -2.87 18.29
CA GLU A 3 -7.31 -1.86 17.41
C GLU A 3 -7.85 -2.10 15.99
N LEU A 4 -8.30 -1.04 15.33
CA LEU A 4 -8.70 -1.14 13.92
C LEU A 4 -7.47 -1.02 13.04
N LYS A 5 -7.22 -2.04 12.24
CA LYS A 5 -6.03 -2.14 11.39
C LYS A 5 -6.36 -1.86 9.94
N VAL A 6 -5.59 -0.98 9.33
CA VAL A 6 -5.76 -0.58 7.93
C VAL A 6 -4.53 -0.98 7.13
N PHE A 7 -4.74 -1.44 5.92
CA PHE A 7 -3.67 -1.89 5.03
C PHE A 7 -3.74 -1.20 3.68
N VAL A 8 -2.57 -0.76 3.19
CA VAL A 8 -2.41 -0.19 1.85
C VAL A 8 -1.15 -0.77 1.24
N ASN A 9 -1.16 -1.08 -0.05
CA ASN A 9 0.07 -1.47 -0.74
C ASN A 9 0.23 -0.71 -2.05
N GLY A 10 1.46 -0.57 -2.50
CA GLY A 10 1.78 0.11 -3.74
C GLY A 10 3.28 0.22 -3.95
N SER A 11 3.68 0.82 -5.06
CA SER A 11 5.10 1.02 -5.34
C SER A 11 5.67 2.24 -4.63
N PHE A 12 4.92 3.34 -4.60
CA PHE A 12 5.34 4.59 -3.96
C PHE A 12 6.76 5.01 -4.40
N ASP A 13 7.01 4.90 -5.71
CA ASP A 13 8.34 5.18 -6.25
C ASP A 13 8.73 6.63 -6.06
N ILE A 14 7.87 7.54 -6.49
CA ILE A 14 8.08 8.97 -6.31
C ILE A 14 6.92 9.48 -5.48
N LEU A 15 7.20 9.85 -4.23
CA LEU A 15 6.17 10.33 -3.34
C LEU A 15 5.73 11.74 -3.73
N HIS A 16 4.44 11.97 -3.65
CA HIS A 16 3.86 13.29 -3.88
C HIS A 16 2.65 13.49 -2.96
N VAL A 17 2.06 14.66 -3.04
CA VAL A 17 0.99 15.04 -2.11
C VAL A 17 -0.24 14.14 -2.23
N GLY A 18 -0.49 13.59 -3.41
CA GLY A 18 -1.59 12.63 -3.59
C GLY A 18 -1.41 11.36 -2.77
N HIS A 19 -0.16 10.87 -2.68
CA HIS A 19 0.14 9.72 -1.82
C HIS A 19 -0.10 10.07 -0.35
N LEU A 20 0.31 11.25 0.07
CA LEU A 20 0.12 11.67 1.46
C LEU A 20 -1.35 11.78 1.80
N GLU A 21 -2.16 12.30 0.88
CA GLU A 21 -3.61 12.38 1.09
C GLU A 21 -4.24 11.00 1.24
N LEU A 22 -3.81 10.05 0.41
CA LEU A 22 -4.28 8.66 0.51
C LEU A 22 -3.94 8.08 1.88
N LEU A 23 -2.70 8.29 2.33
CA LEU A 23 -2.24 7.72 3.60
C LEU A 23 -2.94 8.37 4.79
N ARG A 24 -3.20 9.66 4.74
CA ARG A 24 -3.97 10.35 5.77
C ARG A 24 -5.39 9.81 5.83
N TYR A 25 -6.00 9.62 4.67
CA TYR A 25 -7.35 9.05 4.60
C TYR A 25 -7.35 7.65 5.20
N ALA A 26 -6.41 6.81 4.79
CA ALA A 26 -6.32 5.44 5.28
C ALA A 26 -6.18 5.42 6.80
N LYS A 27 -5.28 6.23 7.35
CA LYS A 27 -5.08 6.28 8.80
C LYS A 27 -6.32 6.75 9.53
N SER A 28 -7.07 7.67 8.94
CA SER A 28 -8.29 8.20 9.56
C SER A 28 -9.37 7.14 9.76
N LEU A 29 -9.26 6.01 9.06
CA LEU A 29 -10.25 4.93 9.14
C LEU A 29 -9.95 3.92 10.25
N GLY A 30 -8.81 4.04 10.90
CA GLY A 30 -8.45 3.08 11.93
C GLY A 30 -7.40 3.61 12.89
N ASP A 31 -6.81 2.69 13.63
CA ASP A 31 -5.85 3.02 14.67
C ASP A 31 -4.41 2.75 14.25
N HIS A 32 -4.22 1.80 13.32
CA HIS A 32 -2.90 1.37 12.89
C HIS A 32 -2.89 1.20 11.38
N LEU A 33 -1.89 1.77 10.72
CA LEU A 33 -1.75 1.68 9.26
C LEU A 33 -0.44 0.98 8.90
N LEU A 34 -0.58 -0.13 8.20
CA LEU A 34 0.55 -0.85 7.59
C LEU A 34 0.57 -0.55 6.10
N VAL A 35 1.71 -0.10 5.60
CA VAL A 35 1.92 0.12 4.18
C VAL A 35 2.94 -0.89 3.67
N ALA A 36 2.59 -1.63 2.64
CA ALA A 36 3.50 -2.58 2.00
C ALA A 36 3.95 -2.01 0.66
N VAL A 37 5.25 -2.01 0.41
CA VAL A 37 5.81 -1.46 -0.83
C VAL A 37 6.38 -2.58 -1.70
N ASP A 38 6.19 -2.44 -3.02
CA ASP A 38 6.75 -3.39 -3.99
C ASP A 38 8.28 -3.36 -3.92
N SER A 39 8.90 -4.53 -4.04
CA SER A 39 10.36 -4.62 -4.17
C SER A 39 10.82 -4.01 -5.49
N ASP A 40 12.11 -3.70 -5.58
CA ASP A 40 12.70 -3.20 -6.82
C ASP A 40 12.49 -4.16 -7.98
N ARG A 41 12.74 -5.45 -7.74
CA ARG A 41 12.57 -6.47 -8.77
C ARG A 41 11.14 -6.49 -9.30
N ARG A 42 10.17 -6.40 -8.43
CA ARG A 42 8.76 -6.44 -8.80
C ARG A 42 8.36 -5.22 -9.63
N ILE A 43 8.85 -4.04 -9.27
CA ILE A 43 8.58 -2.82 -10.03
C ILE A 43 9.23 -2.92 -11.42
N THR A 44 10.46 -3.41 -11.49
CA THR A 44 11.16 -3.57 -12.77
C THR A 44 10.39 -4.51 -13.68
N GLU A 45 9.87 -5.61 -13.15
CA GLU A 45 9.08 -6.54 -13.94
C GLU A 45 7.83 -5.90 -14.52
N LYS A 46 7.18 -5.03 -13.74
CA LYS A 46 5.91 -4.43 -14.14
C LYS A 46 6.07 -3.18 -15.00
N LYS A 47 7.10 -2.37 -14.73
CA LYS A 47 7.23 -1.04 -15.32
C LYS A 47 8.47 -0.87 -16.21
N GLY A 48 9.31 -1.89 -16.31
CA GLY A 48 10.47 -1.87 -17.18
C GLY A 48 11.78 -1.61 -16.46
N PRO A 49 12.92 -1.74 -17.18
CA PRO A 49 14.24 -1.73 -16.55
C PRO A 49 14.70 -0.37 -16.03
N LEU A 50 14.02 0.71 -16.40
CA LEU A 50 14.38 2.05 -15.92
C LEU A 50 13.67 2.40 -14.60
N ARG A 51 12.88 1.49 -14.06
CA ARG A 51 12.14 1.72 -12.81
C ARG A 51 12.52 0.66 -11.79
N PRO A 52 12.53 0.96 -10.48
CA PRO A 52 12.10 2.22 -9.87
C PRO A 52 13.19 3.30 -9.94
N PHE A 53 12.80 4.54 -9.70
CA PHE A 53 13.75 5.64 -9.56
C PHE A 53 14.40 5.63 -8.16
N ASN A 54 13.61 5.28 -7.16
CA ASN A 54 14.08 5.15 -5.78
C ASN A 54 14.04 3.68 -5.38
N ASP A 55 15.14 3.20 -4.80
CA ASP A 55 15.19 1.78 -4.43
C ASP A 55 14.28 1.48 -3.23
N GLU A 56 14.07 0.19 -2.98
CA GLU A 56 13.12 -0.24 -1.96
C GLU A 56 13.53 0.20 -0.55
N ILE A 57 14.82 0.30 -0.27
CA ILE A 57 15.29 0.78 1.04
C ILE A 57 14.93 2.25 1.21
N ASN A 58 15.21 3.07 0.20
CA ASN A 58 14.85 4.50 0.26
C ASN A 58 13.34 4.70 0.33
N ARG A 59 12.58 3.94 -0.46
CA ARG A 59 11.12 4.07 -0.47
C ARG A 59 10.53 3.68 0.88
N SER A 60 10.98 2.57 1.46
CA SER A 60 10.46 2.13 2.75
C SER A 60 10.89 3.06 3.87
N SER A 61 12.11 3.60 3.82
CA SER A 61 12.58 4.54 4.84
C SER A 61 11.77 5.83 4.82
N LEU A 62 11.55 6.40 3.63
CA LEU A 62 10.73 7.60 3.52
C LEU A 62 9.31 7.36 4.00
N MET A 63 8.74 6.23 3.60
CA MET A 63 7.38 5.87 3.99
C MET A 63 7.26 5.76 5.50
N SER A 64 8.24 5.17 6.16
CA SER A 64 8.20 4.95 7.61
C SER A 64 8.24 6.26 8.41
N GLU A 65 8.70 7.35 7.78
CA GLU A 65 8.80 8.64 8.44
C GLU A 65 7.55 9.50 8.25
N LEU A 66 6.60 9.05 7.44
CA LEU A 66 5.36 9.80 7.24
C LEU A 66 4.42 9.60 8.42
N LYS A 67 3.87 10.69 8.91
CA LYS A 67 3.03 10.68 10.11
C LYS A 67 1.93 9.63 10.12
N PRO A 68 1.16 9.46 9.04
CA PRO A 68 0.06 8.51 9.08
C PRO A 68 0.49 7.05 9.14
N VAL A 69 1.73 6.75 8.82
CA VAL A 69 2.21 5.38 8.65
C VAL A 69 2.76 4.84 9.96
N ASP A 70 2.24 3.70 10.41
CA ASP A 70 2.71 3.07 11.64
C ASP A 70 3.72 1.96 11.39
N GLN A 71 3.63 1.30 10.23
CA GLN A 71 4.49 0.17 9.93
C GLN A 71 4.66 0.05 8.42
N VAL A 72 5.84 -0.39 7.98
CA VAL A 72 6.15 -0.59 6.56
C VAL A 72 6.68 -1.99 6.36
N ALA A 73 6.28 -2.62 5.26
CA ALA A 73 6.80 -3.92 4.84
C ALA A 73 7.16 -3.86 3.36
N ILE A 74 8.07 -4.73 2.93
CA ILE A 74 8.45 -4.86 1.53
C ILE A 74 8.00 -6.23 1.05
N PHE A 75 7.37 -6.32 -0.12
CA PHE A 75 6.97 -7.62 -0.68
C PHE A 75 7.55 -7.79 -2.07
N ASP A 76 8.03 -9.01 -2.34
CA ASP A 76 8.72 -9.34 -3.59
C ASP A 76 7.88 -10.22 -4.51
N SER A 77 6.78 -10.77 -4.02
CA SER A 77 5.91 -11.65 -4.78
C SER A 77 4.48 -11.55 -4.26
N ASP A 78 3.54 -12.09 -5.04
CA ASP A 78 2.16 -12.20 -4.57
C ASP A 78 2.07 -13.03 -3.29
N LEU A 79 2.89 -14.08 -3.19
CA LEU A 79 2.89 -14.91 -2.00
C LEU A 79 3.36 -14.13 -0.77
N ASP A 80 4.41 -13.32 -0.92
CA ASP A 80 4.87 -12.45 0.17
C ASP A 80 3.73 -11.52 0.61
N LEU A 81 3.05 -10.91 -0.35
CA LEU A 81 1.97 -9.98 -0.06
C LEU A 81 0.82 -10.70 0.67
N ILE A 82 0.44 -11.87 0.19
CA ILE A 82 -0.60 -12.67 0.83
C ILE A 82 -0.21 -12.98 2.27
N ASN A 83 1.03 -13.38 2.51
CA ASN A 83 1.49 -13.72 3.85
C ASN A 83 1.48 -12.51 4.78
N ILE A 84 1.86 -11.34 4.29
CA ILE A 84 1.82 -10.10 5.07
C ILE A 84 0.38 -9.79 5.47
N ILE A 85 -0.54 -9.84 4.51
CA ILE A 85 -1.95 -9.51 4.76
C ILE A 85 -2.57 -10.55 5.69
N LYS A 86 -2.28 -11.82 5.47
CA LYS A 86 -2.80 -12.91 6.29
C LYS A 86 -2.36 -12.75 7.74
N GLU A 87 -1.11 -12.42 7.97
CA GLU A 87 -0.59 -12.25 9.32
C GLU A 87 -1.14 -10.98 9.97
N TYR A 88 -1.24 -9.90 9.19
CA TYR A 88 -1.72 -8.62 9.71
C TYR A 88 -3.22 -8.64 10.04
N GLN A 89 -4.01 -9.36 9.26
CA GLN A 89 -5.47 -9.47 9.44
C GLN A 89 -6.12 -8.08 9.49
N PRO A 90 -6.02 -7.30 8.40
CA PRO A 90 -6.57 -5.95 8.41
C PRO A 90 -8.08 -5.94 8.53
N ASP A 91 -8.61 -4.96 9.25
CA ASP A 91 -10.04 -4.70 9.26
C ASP A 91 -10.44 -4.04 7.94
N ILE A 92 -9.59 -3.16 7.43
CA ILE A 92 -9.85 -2.41 6.20
C ILE A 92 -8.64 -2.49 5.28
N MET A 93 -8.90 -2.82 4.01
CA MET A 93 -7.90 -2.78 2.96
C MET A 93 -8.29 -1.67 1.98
N ILE A 94 -7.39 -0.71 1.74
CA ILE A 94 -7.64 0.39 0.82
C ILE A 94 -7.04 0.05 -0.54
N VAL A 95 -7.84 0.18 -1.58
CA VAL A 95 -7.44 -0.14 -2.95
C VAL A 95 -7.89 0.99 -3.88
N GLY A 96 -7.14 1.26 -4.92
CA GLY A 96 -7.56 2.25 -5.91
C GLY A 96 -8.87 1.85 -6.58
N SER A 97 -9.69 2.84 -6.92
CA SER A 97 -11.01 2.58 -7.49
C SER A 97 -10.95 1.88 -8.86
N ASP A 98 -9.84 1.99 -9.56
CA ASP A 98 -9.64 1.29 -10.84
C ASP A 98 -9.58 -0.24 -10.67
N TRP A 99 -9.47 -0.73 -9.44
CA TRP A 99 -9.47 -2.16 -9.15
C TRP A 99 -10.86 -2.73 -8.89
N LYS A 100 -11.90 -1.92 -8.95
CA LYS A 100 -13.26 -2.42 -8.76
C LYS A 100 -13.57 -3.49 -9.80
N GLY A 101 -14.12 -4.62 -9.33
CA GLY A 101 -14.46 -5.73 -10.20
C GLY A 101 -13.30 -6.60 -10.62
N LYS A 102 -12.10 -6.33 -10.12
CA LYS A 102 -10.91 -7.12 -10.42
C LYS A 102 -10.45 -7.88 -9.19
N PRO A 103 -9.77 -9.02 -9.39
CA PRO A 103 -9.22 -9.75 -8.24
C PRO A 103 -8.17 -8.91 -7.52
N ILE A 104 -8.22 -8.96 -6.19
CA ILE A 104 -7.29 -8.23 -5.34
C ILE A 104 -6.54 -9.24 -4.49
N VAL A 105 -5.21 -9.25 -4.61
CA VAL A 105 -4.36 -10.19 -3.89
C VAL A 105 -4.52 -10.01 -2.39
N GLY A 106 -4.84 -11.10 -1.68
CA GLY A 106 -4.94 -11.08 -0.22
C GLY A 106 -6.26 -10.56 0.33
N SER A 107 -7.19 -10.19 -0.54
CA SER A 107 -8.45 -9.58 -0.09
C SER A 107 -9.29 -10.49 0.81
N GLN A 108 -9.12 -11.80 0.70
CA GLN A 108 -9.87 -12.74 1.53
C GLN A 108 -9.52 -12.64 3.02
N PHE A 109 -8.40 -12.00 3.35
CA PHE A 109 -7.97 -11.84 4.74
C PHE A 109 -8.33 -10.48 5.33
N ALA A 110 -8.95 -9.59 4.54
CA ALA A 110 -9.45 -8.32 5.03
C ALA A 110 -10.95 -8.44 5.31
N LYS A 111 -11.42 -7.71 6.32
CA LYS A 111 -12.85 -7.72 6.64
C LYS A 111 -13.64 -6.87 5.67
N GLU A 112 -13.03 -5.78 5.20
CA GLU A 112 -13.69 -4.82 4.33
C GLU A 112 -12.68 -4.25 3.35
N ILE A 113 -13.13 -4.00 2.11
CA ILE A 113 -12.33 -3.33 1.10
C ILE A 113 -12.97 -1.99 0.81
N ILE A 114 -12.18 -0.92 0.88
CA ILE A 114 -12.64 0.42 0.55
C ILE A 114 -11.87 0.87 -0.68
N TYR A 115 -12.59 1.32 -1.69
CA TYR A 115 -12.00 1.81 -2.93
C TYR A 115 -11.78 3.31 -2.82
N TYR A 116 -10.54 3.73 -3.04
CA TYR A 116 -10.14 5.12 -2.94
C TYR A 116 -10.11 5.73 -4.33
N ASP A 117 -10.86 6.80 -4.53
CA ASP A 117 -10.98 7.46 -5.82
C ASP A 117 -10.02 8.65 -5.89
N ARG A 118 -9.10 8.61 -6.85
CA ARG A 118 -8.19 9.73 -7.08
C ARG A 118 -8.92 10.77 -7.92
N THR A 119 -9.07 11.97 -7.38
CA THR A 119 -9.86 12.99 -8.02
C THR A 119 -9.10 13.86 -9.00
N ASN A 120 -7.77 13.89 -8.92
CA ASN A 120 -7.00 14.84 -9.74
C ASN A 120 -6.01 14.18 -10.68
N ASN A 121 -6.16 12.90 -10.96
CA ASN A 121 -5.38 12.17 -11.96
C ASN A 121 -3.87 12.20 -11.77
N GLU A 122 -3.39 12.54 -10.61
CA GLU A 122 -1.96 12.50 -10.35
C GLU A 122 -1.51 11.06 -10.26
N SER A 123 -0.56 10.71 -11.10
CA SER A 123 0.00 9.37 -11.09
C SER A 123 1.50 9.47 -11.27
N THR A 124 2.16 8.48 -10.80
CA THR A 124 3.60 8.37 -10.99
C THR A 124 3.94 7.27 -11.95
#